data_15907fc1bd345e0408ae115f72a92d41
#
_entry.id   15907fc1bd345e0408ae115f72a92d41
#
_cell.length_a   1.000
_cell.length_b   1.000
_cell.length_c   1.000
_cell.angle_alpha   90.00
_cell.angle_beta   90.00
_cell.angle_gamma   90.00
#
_symmetry.space_group_name_H-M   'P 1'
#
loop_
_entity.id
_entity.type
_entity.pdbx_description
1 polymer ?
#
loop_
_entity_poly.entity_id
_entity_poly.type
_entity_poly.pdbx_seq_one_letter_code
_entity_poly.pdbx_strand_id
1 'polypeptide(L)'
;MIAPDPFFTYQTMISFLIPTYDYTCYKLVYDIHEQAEQLGIAYEIIVAEDGSRSQVNIIANHKITELTHCRHIVNRTNKGKAATCNQLAREAQYDWIVFIDSDAGVDHPDFVRTYYNSIGKADVIVGGLHHAEHNYDPNVTLRYKYEKEADKCRGSEVRNRNPYDKFSTFNVMIRRSVFLCILFDKDCHEYGYEDALFGVELKRRQISILHIDNPLVHLGLDTNEQFLRKSETALRTLSGIADRMEAHSYVGRAYQMCRRLHLLWVVRLGFFLFGGTIRRNLLSQNPSLLLFSVYKLGYYERVKRGV
;
A
#
# COMPACT_ATOMS: atom_id res chain seq x y z
N MET A 1 -43.47 1.26 23.38
CA MET A 1 -42.63 1.68 22.26
C MET A 1 -42.01 3.01 22.66
N ILE A 2 -40.73 2.98 23.06
CA ILE A 2 -39.98 4.20 23.36
C ILE A 2 -39.44 4.66 22.02
N ALA A 3 -39.82 5.86 21.57
CA ALA A 3 -39.29 6.47 20.35
C ALA A 3 -37.78 6.67 20.55
N PRO A 4 -36.97 6.40 19.53
CA PRO A 4 -35.51 6.69 19.64
C PRO A 4 -35.34 8.18 19.82
N ASP A 5 -34.44 8.56 20.76
CA ASP A 5 -34.06 9.92 21.06
C ASP A 5 -33.48 10.58 19.79
N PRO A 6 -34.06 11.66 19.25
CA PRO A 6 -33.61 12.31 18.01
C PRO A 6 -32.25 13.04 18.17
N PHE A 7 -31.64 13.06 19.37
CA PHE A 7 -30.36 13.72 19.65
C PHE A 7 -29.14 12.81 19.69
N PHE A 8 -29.29 11.50 19.56
CA PHE A 8 -28.15 10.61 19.29
C PHE A 8 -27.88 10.57 17.77
N THR A 9 -27.41 11.68 17.24
CA THR A 9 -26.54 11.59 16.05
C THR A 9 -25.31 10.81 16.47
N TYR A 10 -25.22 9.53 16.04
CA TYR A 10 -23.96 8.79 16.12
C TYR A 10 -22.91 9.62 15.39
N GLN A 11 -22.13 10.38 16.15
CA GLN A 11 -21.04 11.17 15.59
C GLN A 11 -20.07 10.16 14.99
N THR A 12 -20.09 10.06 13.68
CA THR A 12 -19.23 9.10 12.97
C THR A 12 -17.78 9.46 13.23
N MET A 13 -16.99 8.49 13.69
CA MET A 13 -15.64 8.68 14.21
C MET A 13 -14.64 7.92 13.36
N ILE A 14 -13.50 8.53 13.04
CA ILE A 14 -12.49 7.97 12.14
C ILE A 14 -11.12 7.97 12.82
N SER A 15 -10.43 6.82 12.77
CA SER A 15 -9.00 6.72 13.13
C SER A 15 -8.15 6.70 11.87
N PHE A 16 -7.31 7.72 11.66
CA PHE A 16 -6.29 7.74 10.60
C PHE A 16 -5.01 7.08 11.10
N LEU A 17 -4.53 6.07 10.38
CA LEU A 17 -3.46 5.18 10.79
C LEU A 17 -2.31 5.24 9.78
N ILE A 18 -1.15 5.73 10.22
CA ILE A 18 -0.01 6.01 9.34
C ILE A 18 1.21 5.21 9.82
N PRO A 19 1.49 4.04 9.22
CA PRO A 19 2.75 3.34 9.44
C PRO A 19 3.88 4.11 8.76
N THR A 20 5.02 4.32 9.43
CA THR A 20 6.17 5.01 8.84
C THR A 20 7.49 4.30 9.16
N TYR A 21 8.45 4.38 8.24
CA TYR A 21 9.83 3.91 8.41
C TYR A 21 10.79 4.85 7.69
N ASP A 22 11.65 5.49 8.46
CA ASP A 22 12.66 6.45 7.98
C ASP A 22 12.11 7.54 7.04
N TYR A 23 10.85 7.98 7.26
CA TYR A 23 10.17 8.99 6.45
C TYR A 23 9.49 10.05 7.33
N THR A 24 9.49 11.31 6.90
CA THR A 24 8.84 12.42 7.61
C THR A 24 7.43 12.62 7.08
N CYS A 25 6.41 12.38 7.91
CA CYS A 25 4.99 12.49 7.54
C CYS A 25 4.24 13.63 8.26
N TYR A 26 4.94 14.55 8.92
CA TYR A 26 4.31 15.65 9.68
C TYR A 26 3.32 16.45 8.81
N LYS A 27 3.71 16.82 7.57
CA LYS A 27 2.81 17.56 6.67
C LYS A 27 1.53 16.81 6.33
N LEU A 28 1.63 15.52 6.04
CA LEU A 28 0.47 14.65 5.78
C LEU A 28 -0.49 14.65 6.98
N VAL A 29 0.05 14.47 8.19
CA VAL A 29 -0.74 14.49 9.43
C VAL A 29 -1.39 15.84 9.65
N TYR A 30 -0.64 16.93 9.45
CA TYR A 30 -1.15 18.30 9.59
C TYR A 30 -2.31 18.57 8.62
N ASP A 31 -2.18 18.20 7.35
CA ASP A 31 -3.22 18.43 6.34
C ASP A 31 -4.51 17.63 6.66
N ILE A 32 -4.39 16.40 7.16
CA ILE A 32 -5.54 15.59 7.59
C ILE A 32 -6.18 16.20 8.84
N HIS A 33 -5.37 16.60 9.82
CA HIS A 33 -5.80 17.25 11.05
C HIS A 33 -6.61 18.51 10.75
N GLU A 34 -6.09 19.43 9.94
CA GLU A 34 -6.78 20.66 9.56
C GLU A 34 -8.15 20.38 8.90
N GLN A 35 -8.21 19.40 7.99
CA GLN A 35 -9.48 19.05 7.34
C GLN A 35 -10.49 18.42 8.31
N ALA A 36 -10.02 17.61 9.26
CA ALA A 36 -10.88 16.98 10.26
C ALA A 36 -11.43 18.00 11.26
N GLU A 37 -10.59 18.95 11.73
CA GLU A 37 -11.00 20.07 12.59
C GLU A 37 -12.02 20.97 11.88
N GLN A 38 -11.77 21.35 10.62
CA GLN A 38 -12.70 22.17 9.84
C GLN A 38 -14.04 21.47 9.60
N LEU A 39 -14.03 20.14 9.50
CA LEU A 39 -15.25 19.35 9.32
C LEU A 39 -16.01 19.16 10.65
N GLY A 40 -15.35 19.34 11.80
CA GLY A 40 -15.94 19.18 13.13
C GLY A 40 -16.35 17.76 13.47
N ILE A 41 -15.64 16.74 12.93
CA ILE A 41 -15.87 15.32 13.22
C ILE A 41 -15.05 14.86 14.43
N ALA A 42 -15.46 13.77 15.05
CA ALA A 42 -14.62 13.08 16.01
C ALA A 42 -13.60 12.20 15.26
N TYR A 43 -12.31 12.37 15.53
CA TYR A 43 -11.23 11.66 14.87
C TYR A 43 -10.04 11.45 15.79
N GLU A 44 -9.13 10.59 15.40
CA GLU A 44 -7.77 10.49 15.89
C GLU A 44 -6.81 10.22 14.74
N ILE A 45 -5.55 10.61 14.91
CA ILE A 45 -4.47 10.26 13.99
C ILE A 45 -3.37 9.55 14.77
N ILE A 46 -3.00 8.35 14.35
CA ILE A 46 -1.96 7.55 15.00
C ILE A 46 -0.85 7.28 13.99
N VAL A 47 0.33 7.79 14.28
CA VAL A 47 1.55 7.49 13.52
C VAL A 47 2.38 6.48 14.29
N ALA A 48 2.86 5.42 13.62
CA ALA A 48 3.75 4.43 14.22
C ALA A 48 5.04 4.28 13.40
N GLU A 49 6.17 4.61 14.04
CA GLU A 49 7.51 4.33 13.52
C GLU A 49 7.78 2.83 13.63
N ASP A 50 8.09 2.19 12.52
CA ASP A 50 8.42 0.75 12.47
C ASP A 50 9.92 0.51 12.68
N GLY A 51 10.46 0.95 13.82
CA GLY A 51 11.88 0.83 14.13
C GLY A 51 12.77 1.71 13.24
N SER A 52 12.32 2.92 12.93
CA SER A 52 13.07 3.91 12.17
C SER A 52 14.44 4.18 12.77
N ARG A 53 15.44 4.36 11.90
CA ARG A 53 16.85 4.62 12.29
C ARG A 53 17.21 6.09 12.22
N SER A 54 16.51 6.85 11.38
CA SER A 54 16.72 8.28 11.21
C SER A 54 16.18 9.07 12.41
N GLN A 55 17.05 9.46 13.32
CA GLN A 55 16.66 10.31 14.46
C GLN A 55 16.07 11.66 14.00
N VAL A 56 16.55 12.19 12.87
CA VAL A 56 16.02 13.43 12.29
C VAL A 56 14.53 13.27 11.92
N ASN A 57 14.15 12.16 11.28
CA ASN A 57 12.76 11.90 10.91
C ASN A 57 11.89 11.63 12.14
N ILE A 58 12.39 10.85 13.11
CA ILE A 58 11.67 10.58 14.37
C ILE A 58 11.39 11.88 15.11
N ILE A 59 12.38 12.78 15.25
CA ILE A 59 12.21 14.09 15.91
C ILE A 59 11.23 14.97 15.12
N ALA A 60 11.33 14.99 13.80
CA ALA A 60 10.40 15.74 12.96
C ALA A 60 8.96 15.23 13.11
N ASN A 61 8.76 13.91 13.13
CA ASN A 61 7.46 13.30 13.33
C ASN A 61 6.93 13.46 14.77
N HIS A 62 7.82 13.59 15.76
CA HIS A 62 7.39 13.79 17.16
C HIS A 62 6.57 15.07 17.35
N LYS A 63 6.75 16.09 16.51
CA LYS A 63 5.93 17.33 16.53
C LYS A 63 4.43 17.06 16.29
N ILE A 64 4.07 15.90 15.76
CA ILE A 64 2.68 15.46 15.61
C ILE A 64 1.95 15.44 16.96
N THR A 65 2.66 15.19 18.06
CA THR A 65 2.08 15.18 19.42
C THR A 65 1.66 16.55 19.94
N GLU A 66 2.03 17.63 19.25
CA GLU A 66 1.58 18.99 19.54
C GLU A 66 0.18 19.27 18.96
N LEU A 67 -0.28 18.44 18.01
CA LEU A 67 -1.62 18.53 17.43
C LEU A 67 -2.63 17.77 18.29
N THR A 68 -3.84 18.33 18.43
CA THR A 68 -4.94 17.65 19.14
C THR A 68 -5.32 16.36 18.46
N HIS A 69 -5.74 15.36 19.23
CA HIS A 69 -6.17 14.04 18.71
C HIS A 69 -5.10 13.25 17.93
N CYS A 70 -3.82 13.64 18.04
CA CYS A 70 -2.71 13.01 17.34
C CYS A 70 -1.78 12.27 18.31
N ARG A 71 -1.35 11.06 17.93
CA ARG A 71 -0.42 10.22 18.71
C ARG A 71 0.75 9.76 17.83
N HIS A 72 1.94 9.71 18.43
CA HIS A 72 3.16 9.22 17.79
C HIS A 72 3.73 8.06 18.60
N ILE A 73 3.81 6.87 18.01
CA ILE A 73 4.33 5.64 18.60
C ILE A 73 5.69 5.34 17.96
N VAL A 74 6.72 5.09 18.77
CA VAL A 74 8.06 4.74 18.29
C VAL A 74 8.37 3.29 18.69
N ASN A 75 8.28 2.37 17.72
CA ASN A 75 8.68 0.99 17.94
C ASN A 75 10.22 0.86 17.95
N ARG A 76 10.74 0.02 18.84
CA ARG A 76 12.20 -0.18 18.98
C ARG A 76 12.83 -0.96 17.84
N THR A 77 12.05 -1.82 17.17
CA THR A 77 12.53 -2.71 16.12
C THR A 77 11.61 -2.68 14.92
N ASN A 78 12.17 -2.81 13.72
CA ASN A 78 11.40 -2.98 12.51
C ASN A 78 10.73 -4.37 12.50
N LYS A 79 9.42 -4.39 12.37
CA LYS A 79 8.58 -5.61 12.31
C LYS A 79 7.92 -5.80 10.96
N GLY A 80 8.12 -4.84 10.04
CA GLY A 80 7.49 -4.77 8.73
C GLY A 80 6.14 -4.06 8.74
N LYS A 81 5.78 -3.48 7.58
CA LYS A 81 4.54 -2.72 7.38
C LYS A 81 3.30 -3.50 7.86
N ALA A 82 3.19 -4.77 7.50
CA ALA A 82 2.05 -5.62 7.87
C ALA A 82 1.83 -5.69 9.40
N ALA A 83 2.89 -5.92 10.17
CA ALA A 83 2.82 -5.99 11.62
C ALA A 83 2.48 -4.63 12.24
N THR A 84 3.05 -3.54 11.70
CA THR A 84 2.79 -2.16 12.15
C THR A 84 1.35 -1.74 11.86
N CYS A 85 0.79 -2.06 10.70
CA CYS A 85 -0.63 -1.86 10.41
C CYS A 85 -1.53 -2.66 11.36
N ASN A 86 -1.20 -3.93 11.63
CA ASN A 86 -1.93 -4.74 12.60
C ASN A 86 -1.89 -4.15 14.02
N GLN A 87 -0.77 -3.57 14.42
CA GLN A 87 -0.63 -2.85 15.68
C GLN A 87 -1.54 -1.62 15.70
N LEU A 88 -1.43 -0.74 14.69
CA LEU A 88 -2.21 0.49 14.58
C LEU A 88 -3.72 0.22 14.64
N ALA A 89 -4.22 -0.81 13.95
CA ALA A 89 -5.63 -1.17 13.99
C ALA A 89 -6.12 -1.62 15.39
N ARG A 90 -5.24 -2.22 16.20
CA ARG A 90 -5.56 -2.57 17.59
C ARG A 90 -5.57 -1.35 18.50
N GLU A 91 -4.66 -0.40 18.26
CA GLU A 91 -4.55 0.86 19.00
C GLU A 91 -5.68 1.85 18.66
N ALA A 92 -6.30 1.72 17.49
CA ALA A 92 -7.39 2.56 17.04
C ALA A 92 -8.63 2.42 17.94
N GLN A 93 -9.28 3.55 18.25
CA GLN A 93 -10.45 3.58 19.13
C GLN A 93 -11.78 3.52 18.35
N TYR A 94 -11.78 3.97 17.09
CA TYR A 94 -12.99 4.16 16.32
C TYR A 94 -13.32 3.01 15.37
N ASP A 95 -14.59 2.91 14.96
CA ASP A 95 -15.10 1.82 14.13
C ASP A 95 -14.63 1.89 12.67
N TRP A 96 -14.27 3.07 12.21
CA TRP A 96 -13.70 3.28 10.87
C TRP A 96 -12.25 3.66 10.97
N ILE A 97 -11.40 2.87 10.34
CA ILE A 97 -9.97 3.12 10.27
C ILE A 97 -9.57 3.46 8.83
N VAL A 98 -8.72 4.46 8.67
CA VAL A 98 -8.16 4.87 7.37
C VAL A 98 -6.66 4.62 7.40
N PHE A 99 -6.18 3.63 6.65
CA PHE A 99 -4.74 3.47 6.43
C PHE A 99 -4.25 4.42 5.34
N ILE A 100 -3.12 5.06 5.62
CA ILE A 100 -2.44 5.95 4.67
C ILE A 100 -0.94 5.69 4.79
N ASP A 101 -0.27 5.47 3.65
CA ASP A 101 1.19 5.34 3.63
C ASP A 101 1.85 6.70 3.93
N SER A 102 2.95 6.68 4.68
CA SER A 102 3.61 7.90 5.16
C SER A 102 4.18 8.80 4.05
N ASP A 103 4.41 8.24 2.86
CA ASP A 103 4.87 8.96 1.67
C ASP A 103 3.73 9.45 0.76
N ALA A 104 2.51 9.47 1.29
CA ALA A 104 1.37 10.11 0.66
C ALA A 104 1.32 11.61 0.95
N GLY A 105 0.66 12.37 0.09
CA GLY A 105 0.35 13.80 0.29
C GLY A 105 -1.11 14.07 -0.01
N VAL A 106 -1.70 14.98 0.77
CA VAL A 106 -3.05 15.51 0.52
C VAL A 106 -2.94 16.71 -0.39
N ASP A 107 -3.58 16.68 -1.54
CA ASP A 107 -3.53 17.76 -2.54
C ASP A 107 -4.91 18.33 -2.90
N HIS A 108 -5.97 17.89 -2.19
CA HIS A 108 -7.30 18.46 -2.34
C HIS A 108 -7.99 18.68 -0.96
N PRO A 109 -8.86 19.69 -0.84
CA PRO A 109 -9.40 20.12 0.45
C PRO A 109 -10.49 19.23 1.03
N ASP A 110 -11.05 18.32 0.23
CA ASP A 110 -12.20 17.50 0.63
C ASP A 110 -11.83 16.03 0.92
N PHE A 111 -10.56 15.71 1.15
CA PHE A 111 -10.10 14.34 1.36
C PHE A 111 -10.83 13.68 2.55
N VAL A 112 -10.83 14.31 3.71
CA VAL A 112 -11.49 13.80 4.92
C VAL A 112 -13.01 13.78 4.74
N ARG A 113 -13.60 14.83 4.18
CA ARG A 113 -15.03 14.94 3.90
C ARG A 113 -15.53 13.82 2.97
N THR A 114 -14.75 13.48 1.95
CA THR A 114 -15.10 12.44 0.98
C THR A 114 -15.16 11.06 1.65
N TYR A 115 -14.23 10.75 2.53
CA TYR A 115 -14.30 9.53 3.34
C TYR A 115 -15.49 9.55 4.30
N TYR A 116 -15.67 10.65 5.04
CA TYR A 116 -16.80 10.80 5.96
C TYR A 116 -18.15 10.54 5.27
N ASN A 117 -18.38 11.14 4.09
CA ASN A 117 -19.59 10.97 3.30
C ASN A 117 -19.70 9.57 2.64
N SER A 118 -18.66 8.77 2.70
CA SER A 118 -18.64 7.41 2.13
C SER A 118 -18.87 6.32 3.16
N ILE A 119 -18.90 6.66 4.42
CA ILE A 119 -19.15 5.74 5.53
C ILE A 119 -20.49 5.01 5.32
N GLY A 120 -20.48 3.69 5.49
CA GLY A 120 -21.65 2.82 5.34
C GLY A 120 -21.97 2.40 3.90
N LYS A 121 -21.28 2.94 2.87
CA LYS A 121 -21.50 2.50 1.47
C LYS A 121 -20.92 1.12 1.17
N ALA A 122 -19.85 0.74 1.86
CA ALA A 122 -19.22 -0.59 1.83
C ALA A 122 -18.43 -0.80 3.11
N ASP A 123 -17.98 -2.03 3.39
CA ASP A 123 -17.11 -2.32 4.54
C ASP A 123 -15.65 -1.89 4.30
N VAL A 124 -15.25 -1.81 3.03
CA VAL A 124 -13.93 -1.35 2.58
C VAL A 124 -14.11 -0.31 1.48
N ILE A 125 -13.50 0.84 1.64
CA ILE A 125 -13.59 1.97 0.70
C ILE A 125 -12.19 2.43 0.33
N VAL A 126 -11.78 2.20 -0.93
CA VAL A 126 -10.44 2.49 -1.43
C VAL A 126 -10.43 3.83 -2.15
N GLY A 127 -9.68 4.81 -1.62
CA GLY A 127 -9.57 6.15 -2.20
C GLY A 127 -8.75 6.19 -3.49
N GLY A 128 -7.67 5.43 -3.53
CA GLY A 128 -6.76 5.39 -4.67
C GLY A 128 -5.54 6.29 -4.48
N LEU A 129 -4.75 6.38 -5.52
CA LEU A 129 -3.56 7.22 -5.56
C LEU A 129 -3.35 7.80 -6.97
N HIS A 130 -2.61 8.88 -7.04
CA HIS A 130 -2.08 9.43 -8.29
C HIS A 130 -0.64 9.90 -8.11
N HIS A 131 0.03 10.24 -9.20
CA HIS A 131 1.39 10.77 -9.16
C HIS A 131 1.37 12.26 -9.44
N ALA A 132 2.20 13.01 -8.73
CA ALA A 132 2.52 14.36 -9.13
C ALA A 132 3.18 14.35 -10.52
N GLU A 133 2.87 15.34 -11.35
CA GLU A 133 3.68 15.59 -12.54
C GLU A 133 5.09 15.98 -12.08
N HIS A 134 6.04 15.09 -12.31
CA HIS A 134 7.41 15.29 -11.84
C HIS A 134 8.30 15.89 -12.92
N ASN A 135 9.15 16.80 -12.48
CA ASN A 135 10.38 17.10 -13.19
C ASN A 135 11.20 15.79 -13.30
N TYR A 136 11.64 15.50 -14.51
CA TYR A 136 12.38 14.28 -14.84
C TYR A 136 13.64 14.14 -13.96
N ASP A 137 13.65 13.11 -13.08
CA ASP A 137 14.86 12.65 -12.39
C ASP A 137 15.34 11.34 -13.05
N PRO A 138 16.54 11.32 -13.64
CA PRO A 138 17.08 10.15 -14.32
C PRO A 138 17.27 8.93 -13.41
N ASN A 139 17.31 9.12 -12.09
CA ASN A 139 17.53 8.05 -11.12
C ASN A 139 16.26 7.30 -10.71
N VAL A 140 15.06 7.87 -10.98
CA VAL A 140 13.76 7.29 -10.57
C VAL A 140 12.91 6.85 -11.78
N THR A 141 13.51 6.72 -12.95
CA THR A 141 12.79 6.51 -14.22
C THR A 141 12.06 5.17 -14.29
N LEU A 142 12.59 4.10 -13.70
CA LEU A 142 11.93 2.78 -13.70
C LEU A 142 10.63 2.81 -12.91
N ARG A 143 10.67 3.36 -11.68
CA ARG A 143 9.49 3.50 -10.82
C ARG A 143 8.46 4.39 -11.48
N TYR A 144 8.89 5.57 -11.96
CA TYR A 144 8.02 6.52 -12.63
C TYR A 144 7.30 5.91 -13.86
N LYS A 145 8.04 5.26 -14.78
CA LYS A 145 7.44 4.60 -15.95
C LYS A 145 6.45 3.51 -15.56
N TYR A 146 6.80 2.69 -14.55
CA TYR A 146 5.95 1.60 -14.09
C TYR A 146 4.63 2.14 -13.53
N GLU A 147 4.68 3.20 -12.76
CA GLU A 147 3.50 3.79 -12.13
C GLU A 147 2.65 4.58 -13.14
N LYS A 148 3.29 5.33 -14.06
CA LYS A 148 2.58 6.01 -15.15
C LYS A 148 1.81 5.04 -16.05
N GLU A 149 2.35 3.86 -16.30
CA GLU A 149 1.61 2.82 -17.02
C GLU A 149 0.42 2.31 -16.21
N ALA A 150 0.58 2.18 -14.89
CA ALA A 150 -0.50 1.78 -13.99
C ALA A 150 -1.61 2.84 -13.87
N ASP A 151 -1.30 4.14 -14.03
CA ASP A 151 -2.28 5.25 -13.97
C ASP A 151 -3.43 5.09 -14.96
N LYS A 152 -3.19 4.46 -16.11
CA LYS A 152 -4.22 4.15 -17.11
C LYS A 152 -5.38 3.32 -16.56
N CYS A 153 -5.17 2.64 -15.43
CA CYS A 153 -6.14 1.76 -14.79
C CYS A 153 -6.54 2.22 -13.37
N ARG A 154 -6.24 3.47 -12.98
CA ARG A 154 -6.43 3.95 -11.61
C ARG A 154 -7.76 4.65 -11.33
N GLY A 155 -8.53 5.03 -12.34
CA GLY A 155 -9.88 5.59 -12.13
C GLY A 155 -10.78 4.64 -11.34
N SER A 156 -11.62 5.17 -10.45
CA SER A 156 -12.49 4.37 -9.57
C SER A 156 -13.42 3.43 -10.35
N GLU A 157 -13.94 3.86 -11.49
CA GLU A 157 -14.76 3.02 -12.37
C GLU A 157 -14.03 1.78 -12.87
N VAL A 158 -12.74 1.93 -13.27
CA VAL A 158 -11.92 0.81 -13.74
C VAL A 158 -11.58 -0.13 -12.58
N ARG A 159 -11.26 0.44 -11.42
CA ARG A 159 -10.97 -0.34 -10.22
C ARG A 159 -12.17 -1.15 -9.73
N ASN A 160 -13.39 -0.60 -9.81
CA ASN A 160 -14.63 -1.26 -9.40
C ASN A 160 -15.01 -2.45 -10.30
N ARG A 161 -14.45 -2.61 -11.51
CA ARG A 161 -14.67 -3.80 -12.35
C ARG A 161 -14.07 -5.08 -11.75
N ASN A 162 -12.95 -4.95 -11.01
CA ASN A 162 -12.28 -6.04 -10.29
C ASN A 162 -11.80 -5.52 -8.92
N PRO A 163 -12.72 -5.23 -7.99
CA PRO A 163 -12.42 -4.41 -6.81
C PRO A 163 -11.41 -5.07 -5.87
N TYR A 164 -11.41 -6.38 -5.73
CA TYR A 164 -10.48 -7.09 -4.85
C TYR A 164 -9.04 -7.11 -5.38
N ASP A 165 -8.88 -7.20 -6.71
CA ASP A 165 -7.55 -7.24 -7.36
C ASP A 165 -6.83 -5.88 -7.34
N LYS A 166 -7.55 -4.82 -6.97
CA LYS A 166 -7.06 -3.43 -6.91
C LYS A 166 -7.01 -2.88 -5.48
N PHE A 167 -7.16 -3.74 -4.49
CA PHE A 167 -6.99 -3.37 -3.09
C PHE A 167 -5.55 -2.92 -2.81
N SER A 168 -5.40 -1.84 -2.07
CA SER A 168 -4.12 -1.33 -1.56
C SER A 168 -4.35 -0.54 -0.29
N THR A 169 -3.44 -0.68 0.66
CA THR A 169 -3.44 0.08 1.91
C THR A 169 -2.78 1.44 1.80
N PHE A 170 -2.36 1.84 0.60
CA PHE A 170 -1.80 3.18 0.41
C PHE A 170 -2.78 4.28 0.85
N ASN A 171 -4.09 4.08 0.58
CA ASN A 171 -5.15 5.01 0.91
C ASN A 171 -6.50 4.25 0.93
N VAL A 172 -6.90 3.76 2.10
CA VAL A 172 -8.10 2.93 2.24
C VAL A 172 -8.78 3.12 3.59
N MET A 173 -10.09 3.27 3.58
CA MET A 173 -10.94 3.22 4.77
C MET A 173 -11.55 1.82 4.91
N ILE A 174 -11.46 1.24 6.10
CA ILE A 174 -11.96 -0.11 6.40
C ILE A 174 -12.72 -0.08 7.72
N ARG A 175 -13.82 -0.82 7.81
CA ARG A 175 -14.46 -1.09 9.10
C ARG A 175 -13.47 -1.85 10.00
N ARG A 176 -13.17 -1.28 11.17
CA ARG A 176 -12.15 -1.83 12.09
C ARG A 176 -12.39 -3.29 12.45
N SER A 177 -13.65 -3.69 12.69
CA SER A 177 -14.01 -5.07 12.99
C SER A 177 -13.68 -6.03 11.85
N VAL A 178 -13.86 -5.60 10.59
CA VAL A 178 -13.49 -6.37 9.39
C VAL A 178 -11.97 -6.54 9.32
N PHE A 179 -11.21 -5.46 9.50
CA PHE A 179 -9.75 -5.53 9.49
C PHE A 179 -9.20 -6.45 10.58
N LEU A 180 -9.69 -6.33 11.82
CA LEU A 180 -9.26 -7.15 12.96
C LEU A 180 -9.64 -8.63 12.80
N CYS A 181 -10.70 -8.94 12.05
CA CYS A 181 -11.09 -10.31 11.75
C CYS A 181 -10.17 -10.99 10.71
N ILE A 182 -9.50 -10.21 9.85
CA ILE A 182 -8.62 -10.72 8.79
C ILE A 182 -7.15 -10.59 9.22
N LEU A 183 -6.72 -9.36 9.56
CA LEU A 183 -5.34 -8.94 9.81
C LEU A 183 -4.41 -9.20 8.61
N PHE A 184 -3.32 -8.47 8.54
CA PHE A 184 -2.24 -8.84 7.60
C PHE A 184 -1.57 -10.13 8.05
N ASP A 185 -1.25 -10.95 7.07
CA ASP A 185 -0.65 -12.27 7.28
C ASP A 185 0.77 -12.14 7.84
N LYS A 186 1.07 -13.00 8.83
CA LYS A 186 2.38 -13.03 9.48
C LYS A 186 3.50 -13.52 8.56
N ASP A 187 3.15 -14.29 7.51
CA ASP A 187 4.13 -14.82 6.56
C ASP A 187 4.63 -13.73 5.58
N CYS A 188 3.94 -12.57 5.52
CA CYS A 188 4.41 -11.38 4.80
C CYS A 188 5.36 -10.55 5.69
N HIS A 189 6.50 -11.14 6.08
CA HIS A 189 7.51 -10.44 6.91
C HIS A 189 8.31 -9.41 6.13
N GLU A 190 8.60 -9.72 4.86
CA GLU A 190 9.28 -8.82 3.95
C GLU A 190 8.27 -8.02 3.12
N TYR A 191 8.75 -7.01 2.43
CA TYR A 191 7.97 -6.14 1.57
C TYR A 191 7.29 -6.91 0.42
N GLY A 192 6.01 -6.62 0.20
CA GLY A 192 5.25 -6.96 -1.01
C GLY A 192 4.26 -8.11 -0.84
N TYR A 193 3.19 -8.01 -1.60
CA TYR A 193 2.05 -8.94 -1.65
C TYR A 193 1.14 -8.95 -0.41
N GLU A 194 1.44 -8.24 0.68
CA GLU A 194 0.56 -8.12 1.84
C GLU A 194 -0.82 -7.59 1.47
N ASP A 195 -0.87 -6.51 0.68
CA ASP A 195 -2.11 -5.90 0.19
C ASP A 195 -2.89 -6.86 -0.72
N ALA A 196 -2.18 -7.49 -1.66
CA ALA A 196 -2.80 -8.41 -2.61
C ALA A 196 -3.38 -9.65 -1.91
N LEU A 197 -2.66 -10.20 -0.93
CA LEU A 197 -3.15 -11.33 -0.12
C LEU A 197 -4.37 -10.92 0.71
N PHE A 198 -4.37 -9.72 1.29
CA PHE A 198 -5.53 -9.18 2.00
C PHE A 198 -6.74 -9.03 1.06
N GLY A 199 -6.53 -8.56 -0.17
CA GLY A 199 -7.58 -8.49 -1.21
C GLY A 199 -8.16 -9.87 -1.56
N VAL A 200 -7.34 -10.91 -1.61
CA VAL A 200 -7.80 -12.30 -1.81
C VAL A 200 -8.66 -12.76 -0.63
N GLU A 201 -8.27 -12.42 0.61
CA GLU A 201 -9.07 -12.75 1.80
C GLU A 201 -10.40 -11.99 1.85
N LEU A 202 -10.41 -10.71 1.48
CA LEU A 202 -11.67 -9.94 1.33
C LEU A 202 -12.61 -10.62 0.35
N LYS A 203 -12.09 -11.05 -0.82
CA LYS A 203 -12.87 -11.76 -1.83
C LYS A 203 -13.41 -13.09 -1.33
N ARG A 204 -12.57 -13.89 -0.66
CA ARG A 204 -12.96 -15.19 -0.10
C ARG A 204 -14.09 -15.07 0.93
N ARG A 205 -14.09 -13.99 1.70
CA ARG A 205 -15.10 -13.70 2.75
C ARG A 205 -16.29 -12.90 2.22
N GLN A 206 -16.30 -12.54 0.94
CA GLN A 206 -17.34 -11.74 0.30
C GLN A 206 -17.58 -10.38 0.99
N ILE A 207 -16.52 -9.78 1.55
CA ILE A 207 -16.57 -8.46 2.17
C ILE A 207 -16.81 -7.41 1.08
N SER A 208 -17.74 -6.50 1.32
CA SER A 208 -18.07 -5.44 0.36
C SER A 208 -16.91 -4.44 0.21
N ILE A 209 -16.55 -4.15 -1.04
CA ILE A 209 -15.48 -3.19 -1.37
C ILE A 209 -15.97 -2.19 -2.43
N LEU A 210 -15.69 -0.91 -2.21
CA LEU A 210 -16.02 0.18 -3.11
C LEU A 210 -14.77 1.02 -3.36
N HIS A 211 -14.45 1.26 -4.63
CA HIS A 211 -13.43 2.24 -5.00
C HIS A 211 -14.09 3.58 -5.30
N ILE A 212 -13.54 4.64 -4.72
CA ILE A 212 -14.00 6.02 -4.91
C ILE A 212 -12.88 6.90 -5.46
N ASP A 213 -13.22 8.06 -6.03
CA ASP A 213 -12.25 9.06 -6.44
C ASP A 213 -11.94 9.99 -5.26
N ASN A 214 -11.00 9.53 -4.43
CA ASN A 214 -10.45 10.25 -3.28
C ASN A 214 -8.93 9.99 -3.19
N PRO A 215 -8.19 10.22 -4.29
CA PRO A 215 -6.80 9.83 -4.34
C PRO A 215 -5.92 10.72 -3.48
N LEU A 216 -4.80 10.15 -3.01
CA LEU A 216 -3.67 10.88 -2.46
C LEU A 216 -2.51 10.87 -3.46
N VAL A 217 -1.70 11.93 -3.44
CA VAL A 217 -0.49 11.98 -4.27
C VAL A 217 0.61 11.12 -3.63
N HIS A 218 1.24 10.25 -4.44
CA HIS A 218 2.41 9.48 -4.02
C HIS A 218 3.68 10.32 -4.23
N LEU A 219 4.35 10.68 -3.13
CA LEU A 219 5.52 11.55 -3.09
C LEU A 219 6.84 10.75 -3.07
N GLY A 220 6.81 9.53 -2.56
CA GLY A 220 7.96 8.68 -2.36
C GLY A 220 8.37 7.93 -3.62
N LEU A 221 9.21 8.53 -4.47
CA LEU A 221 9.77 7.81 -5.62
C LEU A 221 11.08 7.11 -5.24
N ASP A 222 11.08 5.79 -5.29
CA ASP A 222 12.30 4.99 -5.16
C ASP A 222 13.24 5.23 -6.36
N THR A 223 14.55 5.25 -6.11
CA THR A 223 15.52 5.16 -7.20
C THR A 223 15.36 3.84 -7.97
N ASN A 224 15.87 3.79 -9.20
CA ASN A 224 15.81 2.57 -10.01
C ASN A 224 16.38 1.35 -9.26
N GLU A 225 17.46 1.54 -8.50
CA GLU A 225 18.05 0.47 -7.72
C GLU A 225 17.19 0.06 -6.51
N GLN A 226 16.65 1.03 -5.77
CA GLN A 226 15.75 0.75 -4.64
C GLN A 226 14.48 0.03 -5.10
N PHE A 227 13.87 0.50 -6.21
CA PHE A 227 12.68 -0.13 -6.77
C PHE A 227 12.94 -1.55 -7.25
N LEU A 228 14.09 -1.79 -7.90
CA LEU A 228 14.47 -3.11 -8.34
C LEU A 228 14.68 -4.06 -7.14
N ARG A 229 15.40 -3.61 -6.10
CA ARG A 229 15.59 -4.39 -4.86
C ARG A 229 14.26 -4.68 -4.15
N LYS A 230 13.36 -3.69 -4.03
CA LYS A 230 12.00 -3.91 -3.49
C LYS A 230 11.24 -4.95 -4.31
N SER A 231 11.35 -4.90 -5.64
CA SER A 231 10.71 -5.88 -6.53
C SER A 231 11.28 -7.29 -6.34
N GLU A 232 12.59 -7.43 -6.16
CA GLU A 232 13.24 -8.71 -5.87
C GLU A 232 12.80 -9.27 -4.51
N THR A 233 12.69 -8.42 -3.50
CA THR A 233 12.15 -8.79 -2.18
C THR A 233 10.70 -9.26 -2.29
N ALA A 234 9.84 -8.52 -3.00
CA ALA A 234 8.46 -8.92 -3.23
C ALA A 234 8.34 -10.28 -3.93
N LEU A 235 9.26 -10.62 -4.85
CA LEU A 235 9.28 -11.94 -5.49
C LEU A 235 9.71 -13.06 -4.54
N ARG A 236 10.57 -12.79 -3.56
CA ARG A 236 10.89 -13.74 -2.48
C ARG A 236 9.66 -13.97 -1.59
N THR A 237 8.98 -12.89 -1.19
CA THR A 237 7.70 -12.97 -0.45
C THR A 237 6.68 -13.81 -1.22
N LEU A 238 6.49 -13.54 -2.52
CA LEU A 238 5.59 -14.33 -3.37
C LEU A 238 5.96 -15.82 -3.38
N SER A 239 7.25 -16.15 -3.39
CA SER A 239 7.68 -17.55 -3.38
C SER A 239 7.33 -18.23 -2.06
N GLY A 240 7.42 -17.53 -0.93
CA GLY A 240 7.05 -18.03 0.40
C GLY A 240 5.55 -18.28 0.58
N ILE A 241 4.70 -17.52 -0.12
CA ILE A 241 3.23 -17.62 -0.06
C ILE A 241 2.63 -18.12 -1.39
N ALA A 242 3.40 -18.89 -2.16
CA ALA A 242 3.03 -19.28 -3.52
C ALA A 242 1.75 -20.11 -3.59
N ASP A 243 1.49 -20.95 -2.60
CA ASP A 243 0.27 -21.73 -2.44
C ASP A 243 -1.01 -20.87 -2.45
N ARG A 244 -0.92 -19.65 -1.90
CA ARG A 244 -2.04 -18.71 -1.78
C ARG A 244 -2.05 -17.61 -2.84
N MET A 245 -0.89 -17.19 -3.35
CA MET A 245 -0.75 -15.98 -4.16
C MET A 245 -0.26 -16.20 -5.59
N GLU A 246 0.38 -17.33 -5.91
CA GLU A 246 1.00 -17.52 -7.24
C GLU A 246 -0.02 -17.38 -8.38
N ALA A 247 -1.21 -17.97 -8.24
CA ALA A 247 -2.27 -17.88 -9.23
C ALA A 247 -2.90 -16.47 -9.35
N HIS A 248 -2.76 -15.63 -8.33
CA HIS A 248 -3.32 -14.28 -8.29
C HIS A 248 -2.34 -13.21 -8.78
N SER A 249 -1.04 -13.53 -8.86
CA SER A 249 -0.01 -12.60 -9.34
C SER A 249 0.26 -12.77 -10.85
N TYR A 250 0.63 -11.66 -11.53
CA TYR A 250 1.02 -11.72 -12.95
C TYR A 250 2.26 -12.59 -13.18
N VAL A 251 3.27 -12.45 -12.33
CA VAL A 251 4.52 -13.21 -12.41
C VAL A 251 4.26 -14.69 -12.13
N GLY A 252 3.45 -15.00 -11.11
CA GLY A 252 3.08 -16.37 -10.79
C GLY A 252 2.32 -17.05 -11.91
N ARG A 253 1.32 -16.40 -12.53
CA ARG A 253 0.62 -16.94 -13.69
C ARG A 253 1.55 -17.18 -14.88
N ALA A 254 2.45 -16.25 -15.18
CA ALA A 254 3.45 -16.42 -16.23
C ALA A 254 4.39 -17.60 -15.93
N TYR A 255 4.84 -17.73 -14.68
CA TYR A 255 5.64 -18.86 -14.24
C TYR A 255 4.90 -20.20 -14.40
N GLN A 256 3.65 -20.29 -13.95
CA GLN A 256 2.82 -21.48 -14.10
C GLN A 256 2.60 -21.85 -15.58
N MET A 257 2.39 -20.85 -16.45
CA MET A 257 2.27 -21.07 -17.89
C MET A 257 3.57 -21.65 -18.47
N CYS A 258 4.72 -21.04 -18.17
CA CYS A 258 6.02 -21.58 -18.61
C CYS A 258 6.27 -22.99 -18.08
N ARG A 259 5.85 -23.30 -16.84
CA ARG A 259 5.95 -24.64 -16.25
C ARG A 259 5.10 -25.66 -17.01
N ARG A 260 3.84 -25.32 -17.32
CA ARG A 260 2.92 -26.18 -18.10
C ARG A 260 3.42 -26.47 -19.52
N LEU A 261 4.06 -25.48 -20.14
CA LEU A 261 4.63 -25.59 -21.49
C LEU A 261 6.07 -26.14 -21.49
N HIS A 262 6.60 -26.56 -20.34
CA HIS A 262 7.99 -27.06 -20.21
C HIS A 262 9.06 -26.03 -20.64
N LEU A 263 8.76 -24.72 -20.58
CA LEU A 263 9.65 -23.63 -21.02
C LEU A 263 10.52 -23.05 -19.91
N LEU A 264 10.47 -23.58 -18.68
CA LEU A 264 11.28 -23.03 -17.57
C LEU A 264 12.79 -23.09 -17.83
N TRP A 265 13.26 -24.10 -18.61
CA TRP A 265 14.67 -24.17 -18.99
C TRP A 265 15.09 -22.99 -19.90
N VAL A 266 14.18 -22.51 -20.79
CA VAL A 266 14.43 -21.33 -21.63
C VAL A 266 14.52 -20.07 -20.76
N VAL A 267 13.56 -19.91 -19.82
CA VAL A 267 13.57 -18.79 -18.87
C VAL A 267 14.90 -18.77 -18.08
N ARG A 268 15.33 -19.92 -17.61
CA ARG A 268 16.59 -20.11 -16.86
C ARG A 268 17.80 -19.74 -17.69
N LEU A 269 17.92 -20.31 -18.88
CA LEU A 269 19.04 -20.05 -19.80
C LEU A 269 19.08 -18.56 -20.19
N GLY A 270 17.94 -18.01 -20.57
CA GLY A 270 17.81 -16.59 -20.92
C GLY A 270 18.20 -15.66 -19.77
N PHE A 271 17.77 -15.96 -18.55
CA PHE A 271 18.12 -15.16 -17.37
C PHE A 271 19.60 -15.31 -17.00
N PHE A 272 20.18 -16.49 -17.15
CA PHE A 272 21.62 -16.73 -16.95
C PHE A 272 22.48 -15.92 -17.95
N LEU A 273 22.13 -15.94 -19.24
CA LEU A 273 22.87 -15.25 -20.27
C LEU A 273 22.68 -13.74 -20.27
N PHE A 274 21.47 -13.27 -20.05
CA PHE A 274 21.08 -11.87 -20.28
C PHE A 274 20.67 -11.11 -19.00
N GLY A 275 20.51 -11.77 -17.85
CA GLY A 275 20.05 -11.14 -16.61
C GLY A 275 20.86 -9.94 -16.19
N GLY A 276 22.18 -9.99 -16.32
CA GLY A 276 23.09 -8.86 -16.02
C GLY A 276 22.91 -7.68 -16.99
N THR A 277 22.68 -7.95 -18.27
CA THR A 277 22.43 -6.92 -19.28
C THR A 277 21.04 -6.29 -19.09
N ILE A 278 20.02 -7.09 -18.78
CA ILE A 278 18.69 -6.63 -18.43
C ILE A 278 18.78 -5.73 -17.19
N ARG A 279 19.45 -6.17 -16.13
CA ARG A 279 19.63 -5.37 -14.91
C ARG A 279 20.29 -4.02 -15.20
N ARG A 280 21.31 -3.97 -16.04
CA ARG A 280 21.95 -2.71 -16.47
C ARG A 280 20.96 -1.78 -17.19
N ASN A 281 20.10 -2.32 -18.08
CA ASN A 281 19.05 -1.52 -18.71
C ASN A 281 18.07 -0.97 -17.67
N LEU A 282 17.63 -1.78 -16.69
CA LEU A 282 16.67 -1.36 -15.66
C LEU A 282 17.23 -0.26 -14.74
N LEU A 283 18.54 -0.21 -14.58
CA LEU A 283 19.24 0.83 -13.79
C LEU A 283 19.61 2.06 -14.63
N SER A 284 19.34 2.05 -15.94
CA SER A 284 19.66 3.18 -16.85
C SER A 284 18.61 4.29 -16.78
N GLN A 285 18.90 5.40 -17.43
CA GLN A 285 17.97 6.53 -17.57
C GLN A 285 16.73 6.21 -18.46
N ASN A 286 16.78 5.14 -19.25
CA ASN A 286 15.68 4.74 -20.12
C ASN A 286 15.33 3.24 -19.98
N PRO A 287 14.84 2.81 -18.82
CA PRO A 287 14.52 1.39 -18.56
C PRO A 287 13.32 0.93 -19.38
N SER A 288 13.35 -0.35 -19.79
CA SER A 288 12.24 -0.99 -20.50
C SER A 288 11.33 -1.77 -19.52
N LEU A 289 10.04 -1.48 -19.52
CA LEU A 289 9.05 -2.21 -18.71
C LEU A 289 8.86 -3.66 -19.18
N LEU A 290 9.08 -3.94 -20.47
CA LEU A 290 9.09 -5.32 -20.99
C LEU A 290 10.26 -6.11 -20.39
N LEU A 291 11.47 -5.54 -20.42
CA LEU A 291 12.64 -6.17 -19.81
C LEU A 291 12.46 -6.31 -18.29
N PHE A 292 11.78 -5.38 -17.63
CA PHE A 292 11.42 -5.49 -16.22
C PHE A 292 10.51 -6.70 -15.96
N SER A 293 9.53 -6.96 -16.83
CA SER A 293 8.66 -8.14 -16.72
C SER A 293 9.43 -9.45 -16.94
N VAL A 294 10.32 -9.49 -17.93
CA VAL A 294 11.22 -10.62 -18.17
C VAL A 294 12.17 -10.86 -16.99
N TYR A 295 12.75 -9.79 -16.46
CA TYR A 295 13.61 -9.85 -15.26
C TYR A 295 12.88 -10.46 -14.07
N LYS A 296 11.66 -9.98 -13.77
CA LYS A 296 10.85 -10.50 -12.66
C LYS A 296 10.59 -12.00 -12.81
N LEU A 297 10.25 -12.47 -14.02
CA LEU A 297 10.00 -13.90 -14.26
C LEU A 297 11.26 -14.73 -14.06
N GLY A 298 12.41 -14.28 -14.61
CA GLY A 298 13.68 -15.00 -14.47
C GLY A 298 14.18 -15.02 -13.02
N TYR A 299 14.04 -13.89 -12.31
CA TYR A 299 14.38 -13.79 -10.88
C TYR A 299 13.48 -14.69 -10.03
N TYR A 300 12.17 -14.72 -10.30
CA TYR A 300 11.23 -15.58 -9.58
C TYR A 300 11.54 -17.07 -9.80
N GLU A 301 11.87 -17.47 -11.03
CA GLU A 301 12.31 -18.84 -11.33
C GLU A 301 13.57 -19.22 -10.53
N ARG A 302 14.53 -18.30 -10.42
CA ARG A 302 15.73 -18.49 -9.60
C ARG A 302 15.39 -18.70 -8.13
N VAL A 303 14.53 -17.83 -7.56
CA VAL A 303 14.07 -17.94 -6.16
C VAL A 303 13.35 -19.26 -5.89
N LYS A 304 12.48 -19.70 -6.81
CA LYS A 304 11.74 -20.99 -6.68
C LYS A 304 12.65 -22.21 -6.66
N ARG A 305 13.89 -22.10 -7.14
CA ARG A 305 14.90 -23.17 -7.06
C ARG A 305 15.76 -23.10 -5.80
N GLY A 306 15.63 -22.07 -4.99
CA GLY A 306 16.47 -21.87 -3.80
C GLY A 306 17.90 -21.39 -4.11
N VAL A 307 18.11 -20.69 -5.24
CA VAL A 307 19.44 -20.24 -5.70
C VAL A 307 19.51 -18.71 -5.71
#